data_9c37294feba5501c2bebf62aa0903dc5
#
_entry.id   9c37294feba5501c2bebf62aa0903dc5
#
_cell.length_a   1.000
_cell.length_b   1.000
_cell.length_c   1.000
_cell.angle_alpha   90.00
_cell.angle_beta   90.00
_cell.angle_gamma   90.00
#
_symmetry.space_group_name_H-M   'P 1'
#
loop_
_entity.id
_entity.type
_entity.pdbx_description
1 polymer ?
#
loop_
_entity_poly.entity_id
_entity_poly.type
_entity_poly.pdbx_seq_one_letter_code
_entity_poly.pdbx_strand_id
1 'polypeptide(L)'
;MPSQKEIDRRYKNVRSRMQAANLEALIVCGNQYAGFEGAVFYTSGFEIVHRYVYVLIPLEGEPTLIFPREARWIGDKKKPWAKEQVWPDIPGVWLRDRANERKWKRIGTYGMNFVMAVRDYRELAKASFELVPFDQEFDMARAVKSAEELAEVRDAMDIIVDGFWALVAAYQPGKTEAEIMAPAVERFFARGAGPRMMNILLSGENGEANAYFKVPGLRRVAARDLLLYSLEVTGAGGYWVEFSRPLIQGKPSATTQKMADAYPHAMESARKLMRAGEMASNVHRSVADTFAKHGFSLGHLSGHSIGTTMIEYPAIGATTNVPLEENMIFSLHPQVVDQDGKVCLYTQDTYRIGKTEGECLADVPWRFFSGEETRESVKEGQRSEVRLQR
;
A
#
# COMPACT_ATOMS: atom_id res chain seq x y z
N MET A 1 -5.42 -15.42 -11.07
CA MET A 1 -4.76 -16.26 -10.05
C MET A 1 -3.32 -16.49 -10.48
N PRO A 2 -2.35 -16.45 -9.55
CA PRO A 2 -0.96 -16.71 -9.86
C PRO A 2 -0.76 -18.13 -10.43
N SER A 3 0.29 -18.30 -11.25
CA SER A 3 0.68 -19.61 -11.75
C SER A 3 1.14 -20.52 -10.61
N GLN A 4 1.14 -21.85 -10.82
CA GLN A 4 1.66 -22.81 -9.83
C GLN A 4 3.14 -22.49 -9.52
N LYS A 5 3.93 -22.11 -10.51
CA LYS A 5 5.33 -21.70 -10.34
C LYS A 5 5.47 -20.50 -9.39
N GLU A 6 4.55 -19.54 -9.49
CA GLU A 6 4.54 -18.37 -8.63
C GLU A 6 4.14 -18.74 -7.19
N ILE A 7 3.13 -19.61 -7.02
CA ILE A 7 2.72 -20.14 -5.70
C ILE A 7 3.89 -20.87 -5.03
N ASP A 8 4.58 -21.73 -5.76
CA ASP A 8 5.75 -22.47 -5.26
C ASP A 8 6.90 -21.51 -4.87
N ARG A 9 7.13 -20.45 -5.65
CA ARG A 9 8.11 -19.39 -5.33
C ARG A 9 7.76 -18.69 -4.01
N ARG A 10 6.50 -18.32 -3.81
CA ARG A 10 6.04 -17.65 -2.58
C ARG A 10 6.31 -18.51 -1.35
N TYR A 11 5.88 -19.76 -1.38
CA TYR A 11 6.13 -20.68 -0.26
C TYR A 11 7.61 -20.98 -0.06
N LYS A 12 8.39 -21.11 -1.13
CA LYS A 12 9.85 -21.28 -1.03
C LYS A 12 10.49 -20.10 -0.32
N ASN A 13 10.14 -18.86 -0.68
CA ASN A 13 10.71 -17.66 -0.07
C ASN A 13 10.34 -17.55 1.42
N VAL A 14 9.07 -17.76 1.77
CA VAL A 14 8.60 -17.74 3.16
C VAL A 14 9.30 -18.82 3.97
N ARG A 15 9.32 -20.08 3.50
CA ARG A 15 9.94 -21.21 4.18
C ARG A 15 11.46 -21.06 4.35
N SER A 16 12.15 -20.48 3.38
CA SER A 16 13.58 -20.18 3.49
C SER A 16 13.88 -19.25 4.67
N ARG A 17 13.06 -18.21 4.87
CA ARG A 17 13.20 -17.32 6.00
C ARG A 17 12.77 -17.95 7.32
N MET A 18 11.71 -18.78 7.30
CA MET A 18 11.31 -19.57 8.48
C MET A 18 12.46 -20.49 8.92
N GLN A 19 13.12 -21.17 7.98
CA GLN A 19 14.25 -22.04 8.26
C GLN A 19 15.43 -21.26 8.86
N ALA A 20 15.76 -20.09 8.31
CA ALA A 20 16.81 -19.22 8.84
C ALA A 20 16.52 -18.73 10.27
N ALA A 21 15.24 -18.58 10.63
CA ALA A 21 14.78 -18.22 11.97
C ALA A 21 14.53 -19.42 12.91
N ASN A 22 14.83 -20.65 12.47
CA ASN A 22 14.55 -21.89 13.17
C ASN A 22 13.07 -22.04 13.58
N LEU A 23 12.15 -21.75 12.66
CA LEU A 23 10.71 -21.89 12.86
C LEU A 23 10.21 -23.17 12.22
N GLU A 24 9.32 -23.89 12.89
CA GLU A 24 8.72 -25.13 12.41
C GLU A 24 7.37 -24.90 11.71
N ALA A 25 6.73 -23.77 12.04
CA ALA A 25 5.50 -23.30 11.39
C ALA A 25 5.41 -21.78 11.47
N LEU A 26 4.51 -21.20 10.64
CA LEU A 26 4.15 -19.79 10.65
C LEU A 26 2.62 -19.65 10.69
N ILE A 27 2.12 -18.84 11.60
CA ILE A 27 0.72 -18.41 11.63
C ILE A 27 0.64 -17.02 10.98
N VAL A 28 -0.01 -16.93 9.83
CA VAL A 28 -0.29 -15.67 9.15
C VAL A 28 -1.69 -15.21 9.51
N CYS A 29 -1.80 -14.04 10.14
CA CYS A 29 -3.06 -13.45 10.57
C CYS A 29 -3.54 -12.42 9.55
N GLY A 30 -4.86 -12.39 9.26
CA GLY A 30 -5.49 -11.34 8.47
C GLY A 30 -6.93 -11.11 8.89
N ASN A 31 -7.43 -9.90 8.64
CA ASN A 31 -8.83 -9.54 8.83
C ASN A 31 -9.36 -8.74 7.62
N GLN A 32 -10.65 -8.37 7.64
CA GLN A 32 -11.28 -7.65 6.53
C GLN A 32 -10.87 -6.16 6.42
N TYR A 33 -10.15 -5.60 7.39
CA TYR A 33 -9.74 -4.20 7.35
C TYR A 33 -8.57 -4.00 6.39
N ALA A 34 -8.60 -2.90 5.66
CA ALA A 34 -7.56 -2.53 4.71
C ALA A 34 -6.19 -2.51 5.41
N GLY A 35 -5.21 -3.13 4.75
CA GLY A 35 -3.83 -3.20 5.22
C GLY A 35 -3.45 -4.46 5.99
N PHE A 36 -4.39 -5.32 6.38
CA PHE A 36 -4.09 -6.52 7.17
C PHE A 36 -4.56 -7.83 6.55
N GLU A 37 -5.37 -7.79 5.51
CA GLU A 37 -5.89 -8.98 4.81
C GLU A 37 -4.91 -9.56 3.78
N GLY A 38 -3.99 -8.73 3.30
CA GLY A 38 -3.14 -9.03 2.17
C GLY A 38 -2.17 -10.19 2.36
N ALA A 39 -1.70 -10.42 3.58
CA ALA A 39 -0.81 -11.53 3.90
C ALA A 39 -1.52 -12.90 3.75
N VAL A 40 -2.78 -12.99 4.16
CA VAL A 40 -3.62 -14.18 3.95
C VAL A 40 -3.87 -14.39 2.47
N PHE A 41 -4.20 -13.33 1.73
CA PHE A 41 -4.37 -13.42 0.28
C PHE A 41 -3.07 -13.88 -0.41
N TYR A 42 -1.91 -13.31 -0.04
CA TYR A 42 -0.60 -13.68 -0.60
C TYR A 42 -0.27 -15.16 -0.42
N THR A 43 -0.65 -15.74 0.71
CA THR A 43 -0.29 -17.12 1.09
C THR A 43 -1.34 -18.16 0.74
N SER A 44 -2.56 -17.76 0.41
CA SER A 44 -3.66 -18.72 0.21
C SER A 44 -4.56 -18.43 -0.99
N GLY A 45 -4.60 -17.20 -1.49
CA GLY A 45 -5.57 -16.72 -2.48
C GLY A 45 -6.97 -16.50 -1.94
N PHE A 46 -7.13 -16.56 -0.61
CA PHE A 46 -8.42 -16.27 0.00
C PHE A 46 -8.62 -14.77 0.21
N GLU A 47 -9.65 -14.21 -0.39
CA GLU A 47 -10.08 -12.83 -0.16
C GLU A 47 -10.95 -12.76 1.10
N ILE A 48 -10.49 -12.04 2.12
CA ILE A 48 -11.23 -11.87 3.37
C ILE A 48 -12.31 -10.80 3.17
N VAL A 49 -13.57 -11.21 3.13
CA VAL A 49 -14.73 -10.33 2.98
C VAL A 49 -15.25 -9.85 4.34
N HIS A 50 -15.11 -10.67 5.38
CA HIS A 50 -15.62 -10.38 6.72
C HIS A 50 -14.87 -11.16 7.79
N ARG A 51 -14.74 -10.60 9.00
CA ARG A 51 -14.06 -11.20 10.16
C ARG A 51 -12.54 -11.30 9.94
N TYR A 52 -11.97 -12.43 10.33
CA TYR A 52 -10.56 -12.73 10.23
C TYR A 52 -10.34 -14.17 9.75
N VAL A 53 -9.17 -14.43 9.24
CA VAL A 53 -8.74 -15.77 8.81
C VAL A 53 -7.27 -15.92 9.17
N TYR A 54 -6.86 -17.13 9.52
CA TYR A 54 -5.46 -17.48 9.68
C TYR A 54 -5.03 -18.45 8.58
N VAL A 55 -3.76 -18.38 8.22
CA VAL A 55 -3.08 -19.41 7.42
C VAL A 55 -1.99 -20.01 8.27
N LEU A 56 -2.05 -21.31 8.52
CA LEU A 56 -0.96 -22.06 9.13
C LEU A 56 -0.07 -22.61 8.00
N ILE A 57 1.18 -22.20 7.97
CA ILE A 57 2.17 -22.66 7.00
C ILE A 57 3.22 -23.49 7.77
N PRO A 58 3.19 -24.82 7.68
CA PRO A 58 4.25 -25.65 8.23
C PRO A 58 5.54 -25.50 7.40
N LEU A 59 6.71 -25.67 8.03
CA LEU A 59 7.97 -25.71 7.30
C LEU A 59 7.95 -26.80 6.24
N GLU A 60 7.35 -27.95 6.56
CA GLU A 60 7.11 -29.07 5.63
C GLU A 60 5.63 -29.46 5.64
N GLY A 61 5.04 -29.62 4.45
CA GLY A 61 3.63 -29.98 4.26
C GLY A 61 2.79 -28.86 3.69
N GLU A 62 1.48 -29.08 3.61
CA GLU A 62 0.53 -28.16 2.97
C GLU A 62 0.03 -27.10 3.95
N PRO A 63 -0.18 -25.87 3.47
CA PRO A 63 -0.81 -24.80 4.26
C PRO A 63 -2.29 -25.08 4.55
N THR A 64 -2.73 -24.67 5.71
CA THR A 64 -4.13 -24.79 6.15
C THR A 64 -4.77 -23.42 6.36
N LEU A 65 -5.91 -23.18 5.73
CA LEU A 65 -6.79 -22.03 6.01
C LEU A 65 -7.68 -22.32 7.21
N ILE A 66 -7.70 -21.40 8.18
CA ILE A 66 -8.41 -21.57 9.44
C ILE A 66 -9.39 -20.42 9.59
N PHE A 67 -10.67 -20.74 9.50
CA PHE A 67 -11.77 -19.79 9.61
C PHE A 67 -12.41 -19.85 10.99
N PRO A 68 -12.75 -18.72 11.62
CA PRO A 68 -13.66 -18.75 12.75
C PRO A 68 -15.01 -19.32 12.29
N ARG A 69 -15.70 -20.03 13.17
CA ARG A 69 -16.94 -20.77 12.83
C ARG A 69 -17.97 -19.90 12.11
N GLU A 70 -18.12 -18.65 12.55
CA GLU A 70 -19.05 -17.70 11.97
C GLU A 70 -18.70 -17.26 10.54
N ALA A 71 -17.46 -17.41 10.10
CA ALA A 71 -17.03 -17.11 8.74
C ALA A 71 -17.27 -18.27 7.75
N ARG A 72 -17.89 -19.38 8.18
CA ARG A 72 -18.15 -20.58 7.39
C ARG A 72 -18.89 -20.30 6.08
N TRP A 73 -19.79 -19.31 6.08
CA TRP A 73 -20.65 -18.98 4.95
C TRP A 73 -20.18 -17.74 4.14
N ILE A 74 -19.02 -17.16 4.50
CA ILE A 74 -18.54 -15.90 3.95
C ILE A 74 -17.32 -16.15 3.05
N GLY A 75 -17.30 -15.51 1.89
CA GLY A 75 -16.22 -15.59 0.92
C GLY A 75 -16.26 -16.82 0.02
N ASP A 76 -15.55 -16.77 -1.08
CA ASP A 76 -15.43 -17.86 -2.05
C ASP A 76 -14.32 -18.84 -1.64
N LYS A 77 -14.71 -19.98 -1.08
CA LYS A 77 -13.79 -21.01 -0.60
C LYS A 77 -13.30 -21.99 -1.68
N LYS A 78 -13.73 -21.78 -2.92
CA LYS A 78 -13.30 -22.59 -4.07
C LYS A 78 -12.07 -22.04 -4.78
N LYS A 79 -11.86 -20.70 -4.68
CA LYS A 79 -10.74 -20.01 -5.32
C LYS A 79 -9.36 -20.20 -4.67
N PRO A 80 -9.22 -20.35 -3.32
CA PRO A 80 -7.91 -20.48 -2.70
C PRO A 80 -7.11 -21.66 -3.26
N TRP A 81 -5.79 -21.46 -3.37
CA TRP A 81 -4.86 -22.56 -3.69
C TRP A 81 -4.45 -23.35 -2.44
N ALA A 82 -4.57 -22.80 -1.22
CA ALA A 82 -4.49 -23.56 0.01
C ALA A 82 -5.75 -24.43 0.15
N LYS A 83 -5.61 -25.72 -0.05
CA LYS A 83 -6.75 -26.66 -0.18
C LYS A 83 -7.27 -27.15 1.15
N GLU A 84 -6.40 -27.32 2.15
CA GLU A 84 -6.84 -27.68 3.50
C GLU A 84 -7.55 -26.49 4.14
N GLN A 85 -8.81 -26.67 4.58
CA GLN A 85 -9.63 -25.63 5.17
C GLN A 85 -10.37 -26.19 6.38
N VAL A 86 -10.36 -25.45 7.50
CA VAL A 86 -11.01 -25.85 8.76
C VAL A 86 -11.81 -24.72 9.37
N TRP A 87 -12.87 -25.09 10.09
CA TRP A 87 -13.79 -24.15 10.74
C TRP A 87 -13.99 -24.49 12.23
N PRO A 88 -12.95 -24.40 13.06
CA PRO A 88 -13.04 -24.67 14.47
C PRO A 88 -13.89 -23.61 15.19
N ASP A 89 -14.47 -23.98 16.33
CA ASP A 89 -15.21 -23.05 17.19
C ASP A 89 -14.28 -21.93 17.72
N ILE A 90 -13.05 -22.29 18.05
CA ILE A 90 -11.99 -21.36 18.50
C ILE A 90 -10.71 -21.67 17.72
N PRO A 91 -10.34 -20.85 16.72
CA PRO A 91 -9.12 -21.06 15.94
C PRO A 91 -7.84 -21.23 16.77
N GLY A 92 -7.69 -20.47 17.85
CA GLY A 92 -6.54 -20.57 18.74
C GLY A 92 -6.40 -21.92 19.44
N VAL A 93 -7.52 -22.58 19.78
CA VAL A 93 -7.53 -23.95 20.32
C VAL A 93 -7.03 -24.93 19.26
N TRP A 94 -7.59 -24.86 18.06
CA TRP A 94 -7.17 -25.73 16.95
C TRP A 94 -5.68 -25.58 16.62
N LEU A 95 -5.19 -24.35 16.55
CA LEU A 95 -3.77 -24.04 16.29
C LEU A 95 -2.86 -24.61 17.38
N ARG A 96 -3.24 -24.41 18.64
CA ARG A 96 -2.50 -24.98 19.80
C ARG A 96 -2.43 -26.49 19.73
N ASP A 97 -3.57 -27.14 19.51
CA ASP A 97 -3.68 -28.59 19.52
C ASP A 97 -2.91 -29.19 18.33
N ARG A 98 -2.98 -28.56 17.14
CA ARG A 98 -2.17 -28.94 15.98
C ARG A 98 -0.68 -28.79 16.24
N ALA A 99 -0.24 -27.70 16.89
CA ALA A 99 1.16 -27.50 17.25
C ALA A 99 1.67 -28.56 18.24
N ASN A 100 0.86 -28.91 19.24
CA ASN A 100 1.16 -29.96 20.22
C ASN A 100 1.24 -31.35 19.55
N GLU A 101 0.31 -31.70 18.68
CA GLU A 101 0.31 -32.94 17.87
C GLU A 101 1.60 -33.06 17.06
N ARG A 102 2.01 -31.98 16.41
CA ARG A 102 3.25 -31.89 15.62
C ARG A 102 4.51 -31.73 16.47
N LYS A 103 4.38 -31.53 17.78
CA LYS A 103 5.48 -31.31 18.74
C LYS A 103 6.35 -30.10 18.39
N TRP A 104 5.78 -29.10 17.72
CA TRP A 104 6.49 -27.86 17.38
C TRP A 104 6.86 -27.08 18.63
N LYS A 105 8.04 -26.46 18.60
CA LYS A 105 8.62 -25.69 19.71
C LYS A 105 8.70 -24.20 19.43
N ARG A 106 8.83 -23.82 18.16
CA ARG A 106 8.98 -22.44 17.74
C ARG A 106 8.07 -22.16 16.55
N ILE A 107 7.12 -21.25 16.72
CA ILE A 107 6.13 -20.90 15.71
C ILE A 107 6.22 -19.42 15.43
N GLY A 108 6.48 -19.05 14.18
CA GLY A 108 6.43 -17.67 13.73
C GLY A 108 5.01 -17.13 13.68
N THR A 109 4.87 -15.83 13.86
CA THR A 109 3.58 -15.14 13.75
C THR A 109 3.73 -13.88 12.92
N TYR A 110 2.85 -13.72 11.93
CA TYR A 110 2.65 -12.46 11.22
C TYR A 110 1.32 -11.83 11.66
N GLY A 111 1.36 -10.56 12.05
CA GLY A 111 0.18 -9.80 12.48
C GLY A 111 -0.35 -10.15 13.88
N MET A 112 0.40 -10.88 14.69
CA MET A 112 -0.02 -11.23 16.05
C MET A 112 -0.34 -9.99 16.90
N ASN A 113 0.49 -8.97 16.82
CA ASN A 113 0.34 -7.75 17.62
C ASN A 113 -0.77 -6.81 17.14
N PHE A 114 -1.28 -6.99 15.91
CA PHE A 114 -2.21 -6.05 15.29
C PHE A 114 -3.55 -6.68 14.93
N VAL A 115 -3.57 -7.98 14.60
CA VAL A 115 -4.70 -8.62 13.91
C VAL A 115 -5.23 -9.84 14.61
N MET A 116 -4.36 -10.58 15.32
CA MET A 116 -4.78 -11.81 16.01
C MET A 116 -5.86 -11.52 17.04
N ALA A 117 -6.95 -12.29 17.02
CA ALA A 117 -7.99 -12.17 18.04
C ALA A 117 -7.42 -12.53 19.41
N VAL A 118 -7.66 -11.67 20.41
CA VAL A 118 -7.17 -11.88 21.79
C VAL A 118 -7.63 -13.23 22.36
N ARG A 119 -8.84 -13.69 22.02
CA ARG A 119 -9.34 -15.02 22.39
C ARG A 119 -8.40 -16.12 21.91
N ASP A 120 -7.96 -16.04 20.65
CA ASP A 120 -7.12 -17.07 20.03
C ASP A 120 -5.68 -17.00 20.56
N TYR A 121 -5.14 -15.80 20.76
CA TYR A 121 -3.84 -15.61 21.42
C TYR A 121 -3.81 -16.22 22.83
N ARG A 122 -4.87 -16.03 23.63
CA ARG A 122 -4.95 -16.61 24.99
C ARG A 122 -4.92 -18.14 24.98
N GLU A 123 -5.44 -18.77 23.96
CA GLU A 123 -5.35 -20.23 23.82
C GLU A 123 -3.95 -20.67 23.40
N LEU A 124 -3.30 -19.97 22.49
CA LEU A 124 -1.93 -20.24 22.09
C LEU A 124 -0.95 -20.05 23.27
N ALA A 125 -1.15 -19.01 24.07
CA ALA A 125 -0.31 -18.72 25.25
C ALA A 125 -0.38 -19.77 26.37
N LYS A 126 -1.32 -20.72 26.32
CA LYS A 126 -1.38 -21.86 27.27
C LYS A 126 -0.40 -23.00 26.90
N ALA A 127 0.17 -22.97 25.71
CA ALA A 127 1.05 -24.01 25.22
C ALA A 127 2.51 -23.77 25.63
N SER A 128 3.33 -24.81 25.48
CA SER A 128 4.77 -24.78 25.85
C SER A 128 5.69 -24.36 24.68
N PHE A 129 5.15 -24.07 23.48
CA PHE A 129 5.93 -23.57 22.37
C PHE A 129 6.10 -22.05 22.45
N GLU A 130 7.16 -21.56 21.82
CA GLU A 130 7.45 -20.13 21.69
C GLU A 130 6.71 -19.54 20.47
N LEU A 131 6.03 -18.41 20.65
CA LEU A 131 5.52 -17.57 19.57
C LEU A 131 6.57 -16.49 19.23
N VAL A 132 7.05 -16.50 18.00
CA VAL A 132 8.12 -15.61 17.53
C VAL A 132 7.53 -14.58 16.57
N PRO A 133 7.60 -13.26 16.83
CA PRO A 133 7.24 -12.25 15.84
C PRO A 133 8.05 -12.43 14.55
N PHE A 134 7.38 -12.46 13.41
CA PHE A 134 7.99 -12.75 12.13
C PHE A 134 7.55 -11.76 11.03
N ASP A 135 7.01 -10.62 11.43
CA ASP A 135 6.39 -9.64 10.54
C ASP A 135 7.37 -9.12 9.48
N GLN A 136 8.53 -8.61 9.90
CA GLN A 136 9.53 -8.06 8.97
C GLN A 136 10.12 -9.14 8.06
N GLU A 137 10.41 -10.32 8.57
CA GLU A 137 10.94 -11.43 7.78
C GLU A 137 9.93 -11.93 6.74
N PHE A 138 8.66 -11.97 7.11
CA PHE A 138 7.59 -12.31 6.18
C PHE A 138 7.46 -11.25 5.07
N ASP A 139 7.48 -9.97 5.41
CA ASP A 139 7.42 -8.90 4.43
C ASP A 139 8.64 -8.93 3.50
N MET A 140 9.84 -9.18 4.03
CA MET A 140 11.04 -9.35 3.21
C MET A 140 10.99 -10.60 2.32
N ALA A 141 10.25 -11.66 2.69
CA ALA A 141 10.04 -12.82 1.83
C ALA A 141 9.24 -12.50 0.55
N ARG A 142 8.42 -11.44 0.58
CA ARG A 142 7.56 -10.97 -0.51
C ARG A 142 7.95 -9.59 -1.07
N ALA A 143 9.03 -8.98 -0.55
CA ALA A 143 9.42 -7.63 -0.93
C ALA A 143 9.80 -7.52 -2.41
N VAL A 144 10.59 -8.47 -2.94
CA VAL A 144 10.99 -8.52 -4.35
C VAL A 144 9.91 -9.19 -5.17
N LYS A 145 9.27 -8.42 -6.06
CA LYS A 145 8.14 -8.87 -6.87
C LYS A 145 8.61 -9.67 -8.08
N SER A 146 7.89 -10.76 -8.39
CA SER A 146 8.09 -11.52 -9.63
C SER A 146 7.54 -10.75 -10.85
N ALA A 147 7.80 -11.27 -12.05
CA ALA A 147 7.23 -10.69 -13.27
C ALA A 147 5.67 -10.77 -13.28
N GLU A 148 5.08 -11.85 -12.73
CA GLU A 148 3.63 -11.98 -12.59
C GLU A 148 3.08 -10.92 -11.61
N GLU A 149 3.73 -10.74 -10.46
CA GLU A 149 3.34 -9.73 -9.47
C GLU A 149 3.47 -8.30 -10.02
N LEU A 150 4.53 -8.01 -10.78
CA LEU A 150 4.70 -6.70 -11.42
C LEU A 150 3.62 -6.41 -12.48
N ALA A 151 3.14 -7.42 -13.19
CA ALA A 151 2.03 -7.26 -14.12
C ALA A 151 0.74 -6.86 -13.38
N GLU A 152 0.42 -7.52 -12.25
CA GLU A 152 -0.74 -7.17 -11.41
C GLU A 152 -0.63 -5.76 -10.81
N VAL A 153 0.58 -5.32 -10.41
CA VAL A 153 0.83 -3.95 -9.95
C VAL A 153 0.56 -2.94 -11.08
N ARG A 154 0.99 -3.22 -12.31
CA ARG A 154 0.74 -2.33 -13.46
C ARG A 154 -0.74 -2.23 -13.80
N ASP A 155 -1.45 -3.36 -13.79
CA ASP A 155 -2.91 -3.38 -14.00
C ASP A 155 -3.63 -2.55 -12.92
N ALA A 156 -3.20 -2.63 -11.66
CA ALA A 156 -3.72 -1.81 -10.58
C ALA A 156 -3.43 -0.31 -10.81
N MET A 157 -2.23 0.04 -11.31
CA MET A 157 -1.89 1.43 -11.67
C MET A 157 -2.77 1.97 -12.79
N ASP A 158 -3.11 1.18 -13.80
CA ASP A 158 -4.03 1.60 -14.85
C ASP A 158 -5.43 1.88 -14.29
N ILE A 159 -5.89 1.08 -13.33
CA ILE A 159 -7.17 1.28 -12.64
C ILE A 159 -7.17 2.59 -11.85
N ILE A 160 -6.13 2.83 -11.04
CA ILE A 160 -6.07 4.02 -10.17
C ILE A 160 -5.95 5.31 -10.98
N VAL A 161 -5.18 5.31 -12.07
CA VAL A 161 -5.05 6.46 -12.98
C VAL A 161 -6.37 6.77 -13.67
N ASP A 162 -7.15 5.75 -14.08
CA ASP A 162 -8.50 5.98 -14.62
C ASP A 162 -9.43 6.61 -13.58
N GLY A 163 -9.37 6.17 -12.31
CA GLY A 163 -10.12 6.78 -11.22
C GLY A 163 -9.67 8.21 -10.93
N PHE A 164 -8.37 8.49 -11.01
CA PHE A 164 -7.85 9.85 -10.90
C PHE A 164 -8.49 10.78 -11.94
N TRP A 165 -8.56 10.38 -13.19
CA TRP A 165 -9.19 11.21 -14.22
C TRP A 165 -10.70 11.39 -14.01
N ALA A 166 -11.39 10.40 -13.47
CA ALA A 166 -12.79 10.53 -13.07
C ALA A 166 -12.97 11.54 -11.92
N LEU A 167 -12.04 11.55 -10.95
CA LEU A 167 -12.01 12.53 -9.86
C LEU A 167 -11.72 13.94 -10.39
N VAL A 168 -10.74 14.11 -11.28
CA VAL A 168 -10.43 15.40 -11.94
C VAL A 168 -11.69 15.95 -12.65
N ALA A 169 -12.34 15.12 -13.47
CA ALA A 169 -13.57 15.52 -14.18
C ALA A 169 -14.73 15.87 -13.24
N ALA A 170 -14.76 15.27 -12.04
CA ALA A 170 -15.78 15.56 -11.03
C ALA A 170 -15.48 16.84 -10.22
N TYR A 171 -14.24 17.30 -10.22
CA TYR A 171 -13.80 18.44 -9.40
C TYR A 171 -14.45 19.75 -9.89
N GLN A 172 -15.39 20.26 -9.12
CA GLN A 172 -16.07 21.52 -9.35
C GLN A 172 -16.40 22.21 -8.03
N PRO A 173 -16.24 23.55 -7.91
CA PRO A 173 -16.74 24.31 -6.77
C PRO A 173 -18.25 24.09 -6.57
N GLY A 174 -18.65 24.06 -5.30
CA GLY A 174 -20.03 23.79 -4.89
C GLY A 174 -20.36 22.30 -4.69
N LYS A 175 -19.61 21.38 -5.26
CA LYS A 175 -19.70 19.94 -4.92
C LYS A 175 -19.09 19.66 -3.56
N THR A 176 -19.58 18.63 -2.88
CA THR A 176 -18.98 18.14 -1.65
C THR A 176 -17.73 17.30 -1.93
N GLU A 177 -16.87 17.17 -0.94
CA GLU A 177 -15.69 16.27 -1.03
C GLU A 177 -16.10 14.84 -1.44
N ALA A 178 -17.22 14.33 -0.89
CA ALA A 178 -17.77 13.02 -1.22
C ALA A 178 -18.23 12.92 -2.67
N GLU A 179 -18.94 13.96 -3.20
CA GLU A 179 -19.39 14.02 -4.59
C GLU A 179 -18.22 14.10 -5.58
N ILE A 180 -17.07 14.61 -5.17
CA ILE A 180 -15.85 14.66 -5.98
C ILE A 180 -15.14 13.29 -5.97
N MET A 181 -15.08 12.61 -4.82
CA MET A 181 -14.42 11.30 -4.69
C MET A 181 -15.24 10.15 -5.32
N ALA A 182 -16.57 10.19 -5.24
CA ALA A 182 -17.43 9.08 -5.64
C ALA A 182 -17.20 8.56 -7.07
N PRO A 183 -16.99 9.38 -8.12
CA PRO A 183 -16.71 8.90 -9.48
C PRO A 183 -15.40 8.12 -9.59
N ALA A 184 -14.37 8.43 -8.79
CA ALA A 184 -13.15 7.62 -8.75
C ALA A 184 -13.43 6.21 -8.23
N VAL A 185 -14.19 6.11 -7.14
CA VAL A 185 -14.58 4.81 -6.54
C VAL A 185 -15.46 4.00 -7.49
N GLU A 186 -16.42 4.64 -8.16
CA GLU A 186 -17.24 4.01 -9.21
C GLU A 186 -16.34 3.44 -10.33
N ARG A 187 -15.35 4.23 -10.78
CA ARG A 187 -14.42 3.81 -11.81
C ARG A 187 -13.56 2.63 -11.37
N PHE A 188 -13.10 2.60 -10.13
CA PHE A 188 -12.35 1.47 -9.59
C PHE A 188 -13.15 0.17 -9.70
N PHE A 189 -14.39 0.16 -9.22
CA PHE A 189 -15.27 -1.01 -9.33
C PHE A 189 -15.58 -1.38 -10.79
N ALA A 190 -15.87 -0.40 -11.64
CA ALA A 190 -16.16 -0.64 -13.07
C ALA A 190 -14.95 -1.24 -13.81
N ARG A 191 -13.72 -0.98 -13.35
CA ARG A 191 -12.47 -1.52 -13.92
C ARG A 191 -12.04 -2.84 -13.27
N GLY A 192 -12.83 -3.39 -12.36
CA GLY A 192 -12.53 -4.66 -11.70
C GLY A 192 -11.48 -4.55 -10.58
N ALA A 193 -11.35 -3.38 -9.95
CA ALA A 193 -10.57 -3.28 -8.72
C ALA A 193 -11.01 -4.31 -7.69
N GLY A 194 -10.07 -4.75 -6.87
CA GLY A 194 -10.36 -5.54 -5.68
C GLY A 194 -11.22 -4.76 -4.68
N PRO A 195 -11.83 -5.41 -3.71
CA PRO A 195 -12.72 -4.76 -2.74
C PRO A 195 -12.00 -3.86 -1.75
N ARG A 196 -10.67 -3.90 -1.74
CA ARG A 196 -9.83 -3.18 -0.78
C ARG A 196 -9.41 -1.83 -1.34
N MET A 197 -9.83 -0.79 -0.64
CA MET A 197 -9.44 0.57 -0.98
C MET A 197 -9.45 1.44 0.27
N MET A 198 -8.58 2.43 0.29
CA MET A 198 -8.60 3.53 1.24
C MET A 198 -8.50 4.85 0.47
N ASN A 199 -9.51 5.69 0.61
CA ASN A 199 -9.56 6.97 -0.06
C ASN A 199 -9.71 8.08 0.98
N ILE A 200 -8.71 8.94 1.05
CA ILE A 200 -8.72 10.12 1.90
C ILE A 200 -8.84 11.36 1.02
N LEU A 201 -9.52 12.39 1.52
CA LEU A 201 -9.60 13.67 0.84
C LEU A 201 -9.71 14.79 1.87
N LEU A 202 -8.97 15.84 1.63
CA LEU A 202 -9.00 17.08 2.37
C LEU A 202 -9.16 18.23 1.38
N SER A 203 -10.18 19.05 1.58
CA SER A 203 -10.25 20.36 0.94
C SER A 203 -9.73 21.42 1.90
N GLY A 204 -8.69 22.16 1.46
CA GLY A 204 -8.08 23.27 2.18
C GLY A 204 -8.59 24.59 1.67
N GLU A 205 -8.67 25.60 2.55
CA GLU A 205 -9.19 26.94 2.22
C GLU A 205 -8.10 27.84 1.63
N ASN A 206 -8.49 28.78 0.78
CA ASN A 206 -7.61 29.83 0.27
C ASN A 206 -6.31 29.32 -0.41
N GLY A 207 -6.36 28.15 -1.03
CA GLY A 207 -5.21 27.56 -1.72
C GLY A 207 -4.17 26.94 -0.78
N GLU A 208 -4.56 26.65 0.46
CA GLU A 208 -3.77 25.93 1.45
C GLU A 208 -4.51 24.67 1.92
N ALA A 209 -3.79 23.71 2.46
CA ALA A 209 -4.35 22.56 3.15
C ALA A 209 -3.65 22.36 4.48
N ASN A 210 -4.38 22.00 5.53
CA ASN A 210 -3.77 21.65 6.79
C ASN A 210 -3.16 20.23 6.75
N ALA A 211 -2.31 19.92 7.73
CA ALA A 211 -1.53 18.68 7.72
C ALA A 211 -2.31 17.41 8.12
N TYR A 212 -3.63 17.49 8.34
CA TYR A 212 -4.45 16.37 8.81
C TYR A 212 -5.36 15.85 7.72
N PHE A 213 -5.26 14.55 7.43
CA PHE A 213 -6.09 13.87 6.46
C PHE A 213 -7.36 13.30 7.10
N LYS A 214 -8.43 13.22 6.32
CA LYS A 214 -9.73 12.68 6.73
C LYS A 214 -10.41 11.99 5.57
N VAL A 215 -11.42 11.20 5.86
CA VAL A 215 -12.30 10.65 4.83
C VAL A 215 -13.09 11.78 4.14
N PRO A 216 -13.46 11.63 2.85
CA PRO A 216 -14.28 12.61 2.12
C PRO A 216 -15.61 12.87 2.86
N GLY A 217 -15.91 14.15 3.08
CA GLY A 217 -17.08 14.58 3.85
C GLY A 217 -18.09 15.36 3.02
N LEU A 218 -19.02 16.01 3.73
CA LEU A 218 -20.08 16.84 3.13
C LEU A 218 -19.68 18.32 3.01
N ARG A 219 -18.45 18.69 3.31
CA ARG A 219 -17.97 20.05 3.07
C ARG A 219 -18.02 20.35 1.57
N ARG A 220 -18.62 21.49 1.22
CA ARG A 220 -18.64 21.96 -0.16
C ARG A 220 -17.36 22.69 -0.49
N VAL A 221 -16.73 22.29 -1.58
CA VAL A 221 -15.46 22.84 -2.05
C VAL A 221 -15.71 24.23 -2.65
N ALA A 222 -14.92 25.22 -2.24
CA ALA A 222 -14.96 26.58 -2.80
C ALA A 222 -13.99 26.71 -4.00
N ALA A 223 -14.16 27.78 -4.80
CA ALA A 223 -13.38 28.01 -6.02
C ALA A 223 -11.84 28.13 -5.82
N ARG A 224 -11.38 28.44 -4.62
CA ARG A 224 -9.95 28.58 -4.32
C ARG A 224 -9.43 27.48 -3.37
N ASP A 225 -10.25 26.48 -3.14
CA ASP A 225 -9.80 25.38 -2.27
C ASP A 225 -8.77 24.50 -3.00
N LEU A 226 -7.72 24.17 -2.28
CA LEU A 226 -6.77 23.13 -2.66
C LEU A 226 -7.33 21.78 -2.21
N LEU A 227 -7.38 20.80 -3.11
CA LEU A 227 -7.69 19.42 -2.76
C LEU A 227 -6.42 18.60 -2.70
N LEU A 228 -6.16 18.02 -1.53
CA LEU A 228 -5.20 16.95 -1.31
C LEU A 228 -5.96 15.67 -0.99
N TYR A 229 -5.54 14.58 -1.57
CA TYR A 229 -6.21 13.30 -1.39
C TYR A 229 -5.22 12.15 -1.60
N SER A 230 -5.64 10.99 -1.17
CA SER A 230 -4.99 9.72 -1.47
C SER A 230 -5.98 8.83 -2.19
N LEU A 231 -5.60 8.31 -3.33
CA LEU A 231 -6.25 7.17 -3.95
C LEU A 231 -5.41 5.96 -3.66
N GLU A 232 -5.97 4.98 -2.97
CA GLU A 232 -5.31 3.75 -2.60
C GLU A 232 -6.27 2.60 -2.92
N VAL A 233 -5.85 1.69 -3.79
CA VAL A 233 -6.73 0.64 -4.29
C VAL A 233 -5.94 -0.61 -4.64
N THR A 234 -6.57 -1.78 -4.51
CA THR A 234 -6.03 -3.02 -5.06
C THR A 234 -6.60 -3.29 -6.44
N GLY A 235 -5.75 -3.79 -7.34
CA GLY A 235 -6.21 -4.43 -8.57
C GLY A 235 -6.87 -5.80 -8.30
N ALA A 236 -7.37 -6.44 -9.35
CA ALA A 236 -7.96 -7.79 -9.28
C ALA A 236 -6.99 -8.84 -8.73
N GLY A 237 -5.69 -8.68 -8.96
CA GLY A 237 -4.62 -9.52 -8.40
C GLY A 237 -4.29 -9.27 -6.93
N GLY A 238 -4.99 -8.33 -6.28
CA GLY A 238 -4.85 -8.03 -4.86
C GLY A 238 -3.65 -7.18 -4.49
N TYR A 239 -2.93 -6.59 -5.46
CA TYR A 239 -1.81 -5.69 -5.21
C TYR A 239 -2.30 -4.26 -5.04
N TRP A 240 -1.85 -3.63 -3.96
CA TRP A 240 -2.08 -2.22 -3.67
C TRP A 240 -1.21 -1.34 -4.54
N VAL A 241 -1.78 -0.21 -4.93
CA VAL A 241 -1.10 0.92 -5.52
C VAL A 241 -1.66 2.21 -4.93
N GLU A 242 -0.84 3.25 -4.93
CA GLU A 242 -1.19 4.56 -4.40
C GLU A 242 -0.83 5.64 -5.41
N PHE A 243 -1.75 6.61 -5.56
CA PHE A 243 -1.54 7.70 -6.50
C PHE A 243 -2.34 8.94 -6.10
N SER A 244 -1.75 10.11 -6.24
CA SER A 244 -2.48 11.38 -6.19
C SER A 244 -1.71 12.53 -6.85
N ARG A 245 -2.46 13.55 -7.27
CA ARG A 245 -1.97 14.87 -7.71
C ARG A 245 -2.86 15.95 -7.11
N PRO A 246 -2.32 17.09 -6.66
CA PRO A 246 -3.14 18.14 -6.05
C PRO A 246 -4.05 18.82 -7.07
N LEU A 247 -5.28 19.14 -6.67
CA LEU A 247 -6.24 19.87 -7.51
C LEU A 247 -6.55 21.24 -6.93
N ILE A 248 -6.60 22.25 -7.83
CA ILE A 248 -7.01 23.62 -7.51
C ILE A 248 -7.55 24.32 -8.76
N GLN A 249 -8.64 25.07 -8.64
CA GLN A 249 -9.15 25.89 -9.74
C GLN A 249 -8.57 27.31 -9.81
N GLY A 250 -7.84 27.70 -8.82
CA GLY A 250 -7.22 29.03 -8.74
C GLY A 250 -5.72 28.92 -8.61
N LYS A 251 -5.13 29.89 -7.94
CA LYS A 251 -3.71 29.84 -7.56
C LYS A 251 -3.59 29.32 -6.14
N PRO A 252 -2.62 28.46 -5.84
CA PRO A 252 -2.28 28.11 -4.48
C PRO A 252 -1.81 29.34 -3.70
N SER A 253 -1.75 29.24 -2.38
CA SER A 253 -1.11 30.26 -1.56
C SER A 253 0.38 30.37 -1.89
N ALA A 254 1.01 31.45 -1.47
CA ALA A 254 2.46 31.63 -1.68
C ALA A 254 3.27 30.52 -0.98
N THR A 255 2.84 30.07 0.19
CA THR A 255 3.46 28.95 0.93
C THR A 255 3.33 27.64 0.15
N THR A 256 2.11 27.30 -0.26
CA THR A 256 1.85 26.07 -1.03
C THR A 256 2.57 26.09 -2.38
N GLN A 257 2.67 27.26 -3.06
CA GLN A 257 3.43 27.38 -4.30
C GLN A 257 4.92 27.07 -4.09
N LYS A 258 5.54 27.60 -3.04
CA LYS A 258 6.94 27.28 -2.69
C LYS A 258 7.14 25.79 -2.39
N MET A 259 6.18 25.14 -1.72
CA MET A 259 6.20 23.70 -1.51
C MET A 259 6.13 22.97 -2.84
N ALA A 260 5.23 23.39 -3.73
CA ALA A 260 5.04 22.81 -5.06
C ALA A 260 6.28 22.94 -5.95
N ASP A 261 7.00 24.05 -5.86
CA ASP A 261 8.24 24.25 -6.61
C ASP A 261 9.36 23.33 -6.12
N ALA A 262 9.39 23.00 -4.81
CA ALA A 262 10.38 22.09 -4.22
C ALA A 262 10.04 20.60 -4.46
N TYR A 263 8.76 20.27 -4.58
CA TYR A 263 8.28 18.89 -4.58
C TYR A 263 8.85 18.02 -5.72
N PRO A 264 8.84 18.44 -7.01
CA PRO A 264 9.42 17.66 -8.09
C PRO A 264 10.93 17.41 -7.90
N HIS A 265 11.67 18.36 -7.33
CA HIS A 265 13.08 18.18 -7.02
C HIS A 265 13.33 17.12 -5.95
N ALA A 266 12.48 17.08 -4.91
CA ALA A 266 12.55 16.06 -3.88
C ALA A 266 12.22 14.67 -4.43
N MET A 267 11.18 14.54 -5.26
CA MET A 267 10.80 13.27 -5.88
C MET A 267 11.86 12.78 -6.86
N GLU A 268 12.47 13.68 -7.65
CA GLU A 268 13.57 13.33 -8.57
C GLU A 268 14.83 12.90 -7.82
N SER A 269 15.17 13.55 -6.69
CA SER A 269 16.30 13.14 -5.87
C SER A 269 16.09 11.75 -5.26
N ALA A 270 14.87 11.45 -4.81
CA ALA A 270 14.49 10.12 -4.34
C ALA A 270 14.58 9.08 -5.47
N ARG A 271 13.97 9.36 -6.63
CA ARG A 271 13.95 8.46 -7.79
C ARG A 271 15.36 7.99 -8.19
N LYS A 272 16.34 8.89 -8.22
CA LYS A 272 17.74 8.56 -8.53
C LYS A 272 18.38 7.60 -7.53
N LEU A 273 17.94 7.61 -6.28
CA LEU A 273 18.43 6.72 -5.23
C LEU A 273 17.57 5.44 -5.06
N MET A 274 16.41 5.36 -5.71
CA MET A 274 15.57 4.15 -5.68
C MET A 274 16.13 3.07 -6.62
N ARG A 275 17.30 2.55 -6.29
CA ARG A 275 18.05 1.56 -7.08
C ARG A 275 18.57 0.43 -6.21
N ALA A 276 18.85 -0.69 -6.87
CA ALA A 276 19.39 -1.86 -6.18
C ALA A 276 20.70 -1.54 -5.45
N GLY A 277 20.81 -1.97 -4.21
CA GLY A 277 21.96 -1.76 -3.32
C GLY A 277 21.94 -0.44 -2.53
N GLU A 278 21.07 0.51 -2.87
CA GLU A 278 20.94 1.76 -2.10
C GLU A 278 20.17 1.52 -0.79
N MET A 279 20.51 2.29 0.25
CA MET A 279 19.84 2.18 1.55
C MET A 279 18.51 2.96 1.56
N ALA A 280 17.44 2.38 2.06
CA ALA A 280 16.14 3.02 2.20
C ALA A 280 16.21 4.36 2.96
N SER A 281 17.04 4.44 4.00
CA SER A 281 17.27 5.67 4.77
C SER A 281 17.95 6.79 3.96
N ASN A 282 18.78 6.46 2.94
CA ASN A 282 19.39 7.47 2.07
C ASN A 282 18.35 8.09 1.13
N VAL A 283 17.39 7.30 0.64
CA VAL A 283 16.25 7.83 -0.13
C VAL A 283 15.45 8.83 0.71
N HIS A 284 15.10 8.48 1.94
CA HIS A 284 14.41 9.38 2.87
C HIS A 284 15.22 10.66 3.11
N ARG A 285 16.50 10.54 3.40
CA ARG A 285 17.38 11.69 3.65
C ARG A 285 17.42 12.65 2.46
N SER A 286 17.50 12.12 1.24
CA SER A 286 17.53 12.96 0.03
C SER A 286 16.26 13.79 -0.13
N VAL A 287 15.09 13.23 0.21
CA VAL A 287 13.81 13.94 0.23
C VAL A 287 13.80 15.03 1.31
N ALA A 288 14.16 14.66 2.53
CA ALA A 288 14.18 15.56 3.69
C ALA A 288 15.14 16.76 3.46
N ASP A 289 16.37 16.48 2.99
CA ASP A 289 17.38 17.52 2.70
C ASP A 289 16.93 18.45 1.58
N THR A 290 16.20 17.93 0.58
CA THR A 290 15.67 18.78 -0.49
C THR A 290 14.62 19.74 0.03
N PHE A 291 13.66 19.27 0.83
CA PHE A 291 12.68 20.17 1.44
C PHE A 291 13.30 21.13 2.46
N ALA A 292 14.27 20.68 3.26
CA ALA A 292 14.97 21.54 4.22
C ALA A 292 15.69 22.72 3.55
N LYS A 293 16.29 22.55 2.36
CA LYS A 293 16.90 23.64 1.57
C LYS A 293 15.90 24.70 1.14
N HIS A 294 14.60 24.37 1.09
CA HIS A 294 13.52 25.31 0.78
C HIS A 294 12.80 25.81 2.02
N GLY A 295 13.28 25.49 3.22
CA GLY A 295 12.72 25.94 4.49
C GLY A 295 11.52 25.14 4.98
N PHE A 296 11.36 23.91 4.51
CA PHE A 296 10.27 23.01 4.88
C PHE A 296 10.79 21.75 5.60
N SER A 297 9.88 21.00 6.21
CA SER A 297 10.17 19.74 6.86
C SER A 297 9.18 18.64 6.42
N LEU A 298 9.44 17.40 6.83
CA LEU A 298 8.53 16.28 6.60
C LEU A 298 7.63 16.06 7.81
N GLY A 299 6.33 15.87 7.58
CA GLY A 299 5.36 15.54 8.61
C GLY A 299 5.44 14.09 9.07
N HIS A 300 5.96 13.18 8.21
CA HIS A 300 6.16 11.76 8.52
C HIS A 300 7.25 11.14 7.62
N LEU A 301 7.37 9.81 7.60
CA LEU A 301 8.28 9.08 6.70
C LEU A 301 7.98 9.39 5.21
N SER A 302 8.94 9.11 4.33
CA SER A 302 8.79 9.44 2.90
C SER A 302 7.97 8.42 2.13
N GLY A 303 7.78 7.20 2.66
CA GLY A 303 7.05 6.15 1.98
C GLY A 303 7.27 4.78 2.62
N HIS A 304 6.68 3.75 2.05
CA HIS A 304 6.80 2.37 2.51
C HIS A 304 6.71 1.37 1.36
N SER A 305 7.21 0.17 1.58
CA SER A 305 6.97 -0.96 0.68
C SER A 305 5.47 -1.25 0.59
N ILE A 306 5.03 -1.67 -0.58
CA ILE A 306 3.63 -1.95 -0.88
C ILE A 306 3.53 -3.25 -1.68
N GLY A 307 2.47 -4.00 -1.46
CA GLY A 307 2.25 -5.26 -2.14
C GLY A 307 0.82 -5.73 -2.00
N THR A 308 0.59 -6.94 -1.55
CA THR A 308 -0.76 -7.41 -1.24
C THR A 308 -1.28 -6.85 0.08
N THR A 309 -0.41 -6.39 0.96
CA THR A 309 -0.73 -5.55 2.12
C THR A 309 -0.38 -4.11 1.79
N MET A 310 -1.20 -3.16 2.23
CA MET A 310 -1.03 -1.73 1.92
C MET A 310 0.32 -1.22 2.45
N ILE A 311 0.65 -1.54 3.69
CA ILE A 311 1.92 -1.18 4.31
C ILE A 311 2.71 -2.45 4.59
N GLU A 312 3.83 -2.62 3.87
CA GLU A 312 4.79 -3.71 4.05
C GLU A 312 6.14 -3.15 4.50
N TYR A 313 6.94 -3.97 5.17
CA TYR A 313 8.35 -3.63 5.44
C TYR A 313 9.21 -3.85 4.18
N PRO A 314 10.24 -3.00 3.90
CA PRO A 314 10.71 -1.88 4.69
C PRO A 314 10.00 -0.55 4.39
N ALA A 315 10.10 0.39 5.32
CA ALA A 315 9.71 1.78 5.08
C ALA A 315 10.84 2.59 4.43
N ILE A 316 10.52 3.70 3.75
CA ILE A 316 11.47 4.76 3.36
C ILE A 316 11.49 5.78 4.49
N GLY A 317 12.28 5.49 5.52
CA GLY A 317 12.34 6.24 6.77
C GLY A 317 13.77 6.49 7.24
N ALA A 318 13.96 7.46 8.14
CA ALA A 318 15.27 7.94 8.58
C ALA A 318 16.18 6.84 9.19
N THR A 319 15.59 5.84 9.84
CA THR A 319 16.30 4.77 10.55
C THR A 319 16.25 3.42 9.84
N THR A 320 15.70 3.35 8.63
CA THR A 320 15.54 2.10 7.89
C THR A 320 16.84 1.73 7.17
N ASN A 321 17.67 0.94 7.81
CA ASN A 321 18.95 0.46 7.26
C ASN A 321 18.77 -0.87 6.51
N VAL A 322 17.97 -0.84 5.44
CA VAL A 322 17.70 -1.97 4.57
C VAL A 322 18.14 -1.62 3.16
N PRO A 323 18.97 -2.43 2.49
CA PRO A 323 19.31 -2.22 1.10
C PRO A 323 18.08 -2.51 0.22
N LEU A 324 17.83 -1.63 -0.74
CA LEU A 324 16.79 -1.82 -1.75
C LEU A 324 17.24 -2.89 -2.75
N GLU A 325 16.28 -3.69 -3.22
CA GLU A 325 16.52 -4.71 -4.23
C GLU A 325 15.70 -4.41 -5.50
N GLU A 326 16.23 -4.75 -6.67
CA GLU A 326 15.51 -4.61 -7.93
C GLU A 326 14.15 -5.32 -7.85
N ASN A 327 13.09 -4.68 -8.37
CA ASN A 327 11.71 -5.14 -8.33
C ASN A 327 10.99 -5.05 -6.98
N MET A 328 11.57 -4.45 -5.96
CA MET A 328 10.78 -3.97 -4.84
C MET A 328 9.85 -2.85 -5.30
N ILE A 329 8.66 -2.77 -4.72
CA ILE A 329 7.66 -1.73 -5.00
C ILE A 329 7.44 -0.90 -3.74
N PHE A 330 7.42 0.41 -3.93
CA PHE A 330 7.19 1.38 -2.85
C PHE A 330 6.13 2.39 -3.25
N SER A 331 5.29 2.76 -2.31
CA SER A 331 4.61 4.04 -2.35
C SER A 331 5.52 5.11 -1.77
N LEU A 332 5.75 6.17 -2.52
CA LEU A 332 6.50 7.35 -2.08
C LEU A 332 5.51 8.51 -1.97
N HIS A 333 5.33 9.01 -0.73
CA HIS A 333 4.29 10.00 -0.41
C HIS A 333 4.76 10.97 0.68
N PRO A 334 5.85 11.72 0.45
CA PRO A 334 6.33 12.66 1.45
C PRO A 334 5.27 13.74 1.69
N GLN A 335 4.87 13.94 2.95
CA GLN A 335 4.08 15.06 3.37
C GLN A 335 5.04 16.21 3.72
N VAL A 336 5.17 17.19 2.85
CA VAL A 336 5.92 18.39 3.15
C VAL A 336 5.06 19.35 3.99
N VAL A 337 5.62 19.89 5.06
CA VAL A 337 4.94 20.79 5.98
C VAL A 337 5.73 22.08 6.18
N ASP A 338 5.02 23.16 6.51
CA ASP A 338 5.63 24.43 6.92
C ASP A 338 6.32 24.31 8.30
N GLN A 339 6.99 25.38 8.72
CA GLN A 339 7.73 25.38 9.99
C GLN A 339 6.84 25.16 11.21
N ASP A 340 5.58 25.58 11.14
CA ASP A 340 4.60 25.40 12.21
C ASP A 340 3.90 24.02 12.16
N GLY A 341 4.12 23.23 11.10
CA GLY A 341 3.47 21.94 10.89
C GLY A 341 1.97 22.04 10.60
N LYS A 342 1.48 23.20 10.13
CA LYS A 342 0.06 23.49 9.95
C LYS A 342 -0.39 23.35 8.50
N VAL A 343 0.42 23.85 7.57
CA VAL A 343 0.15 23.81 6.13
C VAL A 343 0.96 22.71 5.51
N CYS A 344 0.37 21.94 4.62
CA CYS A 344 1.06 20.84 3.93
C CYS A 344 0.80 20.82 2.43
N LEU A 345 1.71 20.13 1.73
CA LEU A 345 1.47 19.60 0.41
C LEU A 345 1.80 18.10 0.44
N TYR A 346 0.98 17.32 -0.24
CA TYR A 346 1.06 15.86 -0.24
C TYR A 346 0.66 15.31 -1.60
N THR A 347 1.45 14.38 -2.11
CA THR A 347 1.11 13.56 -3.28
C THR A 347 1.67 12.16 -3.12
N GLN A 348 1.18 11.24 -3.90
CA GLN A 348 1.60 9.84 -3.87
C GLN A 348 2.00 9.37 -5.26
N ASP A 349 3.05 8.57 -5.32
CA ASP A 349 3.46 7.83 -6.51
C ASP A 349 3.92 6.43 -6.12
N THR A 350 3.53 5.42 -6.89
CA THR A 350 4.05 4.06 -6.78
C THR A 350 5.29 3.91 -7.66
N TYR A 351 6.39 3.45 -7.05
CA TYR A 351 7.69 3.25 -7.71
C TYR A 351 8.12 1.79 -7.66
N ARG A 352 8.75 1.36 -8.76
CA ARG A 352 9.53 0.13 -8.79
C ARG A 352 11.01 0.46 -8.64
N ILE A 353 11.71 -0.28 -7.79
CA ILE A 353 13.17 -0.19 -7.67
C ILE A 353 13.81 -0.77 -8.94
N GLY A 354 14.60 0.05 -9.61
CA GLY A 354 15.36 -0.36 -10.79
C GLY A 354 16.82 -0.73 -10.49
N LYS A 355 17.58 -1.06 -11.54
CA LYS A 355 19.02 -1.32 -11.42
C LYS A 355 19.82 -0.05 -11.16
N THR A 356 19.45 1.04 -11.82
CA THR A 356 20.20 2.31 -11.81
C THR A 356 19.42 3.45 -11.15
N GLU A 357 18.10 3.43 -11.23
CA GLU A 357 17.17 4.41 -10.67
C GLU A 357 15.76 3.84 -10.54
N GLY A 358 14.86 4.52 -9.84
CA GLY A 358 13.47 4.13 -9.70
C GLY A 358 12.64 4.42 -10.94
N GLU A 359 11.68 3.55 -11.23
CA GLU A 359 10.65 3.70 -12.24
C GLU A 359 9.36 4.17 -11.57
N CYS A 360 8.89 5.39 -11.85
CA CYS A 360 7.54 5.82 -11.48
C CYS A 360 6.54 5.09 -12.38
N LEU A 361 5.55 4.43 -11.77
CA LEU A 361 4.60 3.61 -12.52
C LEU A 361 3.41 4.39 -13.07
N ALA A 362 3.19 5.63 -12.59
CA ALA A 362 2.16 6.52 -13.10
C ALA A 362 2.70 7.41 -14.22
N ASP A 363 2.05 7.38 -15.40
CA ASP A 363 2.33 8.29 -16.53
C ASP A 363 1.45 9.55 -16.43
N VAL A 364 1.57 10.28 -15.32
CA VAL A 364 0.85 11.53 -15.07
C VAL A 364 1.83 12.54 -14.49
N PRO A 365 2.04 13.71 -15.16
CA PRO A 365 3.03 14.67 -14.70
C PRO A 365 2.69 15.21 -13.31
N TRP A 366 3.73 15.57 -12.55
CA TRP A 366 3.53 16.25 -11.29
C TRP A 366 3.23 17.72 -11.53
N ARG A 367 2.04 18.18 -11.21
CA ARG A 367 1.58 19.57 -11.21
C ARG A 367 0.24 19.69 -10.51
N PHE A 368 -0.24 20.90 -10.33
CA PHE A 368 -1.63 21.15 -10.00
C PHE A 368 -2.54 20.85 -11.19
N PHE A 369 -3.70 20.24 -10.92
CA PHE A 369 -4.74 19.97 -11.91
C PHE A 369 -6.00 20.79 -11.60
N SER A 370 -6.80 21.05 -12.64
CA SER A 370 -8.12 21.68 -12.53
C SER A 370 -9.19 20.74 -13.10
N GLY A 371 -10.45 20.99 -12.76
CA GLY A 371 -11.58 20.16 -13.23
C GLY A 371 -11.89 20.25 -14.73
N GLU A 372 -11.19 21.11 -15.46
CA GLU A 372 -11.39 21.30 -16.91
C GLU A 372 -10.47 20.41 -17.77
N GLU A 373 -9.57 19.64 -17.14
CA GLU A 373 -8.56 18.87 -17.82
C GLU A 373 -9.00 17.43 -18.06
N THR A 374 -8.57 16.88 -19.19
CA THR A 374 -8.79 15.49 -19.56
C THR A 374 -7.46 14.77 -19.77
N ARG A 375 -7.51 13.42 -19.74
CA ARG A 375 -6.33 12.59 -20.03
C ARG A 375 -5.75 12.88 -21.42
N GLU A 376 -6.63 13.12 -22.41
CA GLU A 376 -6.26 13.44 -23.79
C GLU A 376 -5.58 14.81 -23.89
N SER A 377 -6.15 15.85 -23.29
CA SER A 377 -5.58 17.20 -23.32
C SER A 377 -4.18 17.27 -22.71
N VAL A 378 -3.93 16.53 -21.64
CA VAL A 378 -2.63 16.46 -20.98
C VAL A 378 -1.61 15.73 -21.86
N LYS A 379 -1.97 14.61 -22.48
CA LYS A 379 -1.10 13.88 -23.41
C LYS A 379 -0.75 14.69 -24.66
N GLU A 380 -1.67 15.46 -25.20
CA GLU A 380 -1.41 16.35 -26.31
C GLU A 380 -0.45 17.48 -25.95
N GLY A 381 -0.62 18.09 -24.78
CA GLY A 381 0.29 19.09 -24.24
C GLY A 381 1.72 18.58 -24.13
N GLN A 382 1.92 17.40 -23.53
CA GLN A 382 3.23 16.77 -23.40
C GLN A 382 3.90 16.48 -24.76
N ARG A 383 3.14 16.00 -25.75
CA ARG A 383 3.66 15.76 -27.11
C ARG A 383 4.09 17.05 -27.81
N SER A 384 3.41 18.14 -27.56
CA SER A 384 3.72 19.45 -28.12
C SER A 384 5.00 20.02 -27.52
N GLU A 385 5.21 19.89 -26.20
CA GLU A 385 6.42 20.33 -25.52
C GLU A 385 7.66 19.57 -26.00
N VAL A 386 7.56 18.25 -26.18
CA VAL A 386 8.67 17.41 -26.72
C VAL A 386 8.99 17.77 -28.17
N ARG A 387 8.00 18.23 -28.98
CA ARG A 387 8.23 18.69 -30.36
C ARG A 387 8.91 20.04 -30.43
N LEU A 388 8.72 20.90 -29.45
CA LEU A 388 9.36 22.24 -29.41
C LEU A 388 10.78 22.20 -28.84
N GLN A 389 11.19 21.12 -28.20
CA GLN A 389 12.54 20.89 -27.67
C GLN A 389 13.47 20.12 -28.65
N ARG A 390 12.96 19.69 -29.80
CA ARG A 390 13.71 19.08 -30.91
C ARG A 390 13.87 20.08 -32.07
#